data_700f039bfb7928f145683e6940c644bc
#
_entry.id   700f039bfb7928f145683e6940c644bc
#
_cell.length_a   1.000
_cell.length_b   1.000
_cell.length_c   1.000
_cell.angle_alpha   90.00
_cell.angle_beta   90.00
_cell.angle_gamma   90.00
#
_symmetry.space_group_name_H-M   'P 1'
#
loop_
_entity.id
_entity.type
_entity.pdbx_description
1 polymer ?
#
loop_
_entity_poly.entity_id
_entity_poly.type
_entity_poly.pdbx_seq_one_letter_code
_entity_poly.pdbx_strand_id
1 'polypeptide(L)'
;MSLEKYKILKNKIKNRTSDKKILENKDFMVAAVSILIEKDNPDFPIYMIKRANEGRHALEWAFPGGKTEKIDKDLSDTASRETNEEIGVDLKDFTLWGELEPVKTLGTGWIIQPYVGEINKNSFIKKNVEEVEDIAKI
;
A
#
# COMPACT_ATOMS: atom_id res chain seq x y z
N MET A 1 14.51 -14.86 -7.36
CA MET A 1 13.50 -15.72 -6.75
C MET A 1 12.66 -16.39 -7.82
N SER A 2 12.21 -17.63 -7.61
CA SER A 2 11.45 -18.37 -8.63
C SER A 2 9.97 -18.00 -8.61
N LEU A 3 9.28 -18.24 -9.72
CA LEU A 3 7.82 -18.09 -9.81
C LEU A 3 7.10 -19.01 -8.81
N GLU A 4 7.69 -20.15 -8.51
CA GLU A 4 7.16 -21.05 -7.49
C GLU A 4 7.11 -20.40 -6.12
N LYS A 5 8.20 -19.74 -5.73
CA LYS A 5 8.24 -18.97 -4.46
C LYS A 5 7.24 -17.82 -4.44
N TYR A 6 7.06 -17.18 -5.58
CA TYR A 6 6.03 -16.14 -5.72
C TYR A 6 4.64 -16.70 -5.41
N LYS A 7 4.29 -17.84 -5.99
CA LYS A 7 2.99 -18.48 -5.76
C LYS A 7 2.81 -18.93 -4.31
N ILE A 8 3.87 -19.44 -3.69
CA ILE A 8 3.84 -19.84 -2.28
C ILE A 8 3.57 -18.62 -1.39
N LEU A 9 4.26 -17.52 -1.63
CA LEU A 9 4.06 -16.28 -0.88
C LEU A 9 2.63 -15.76 -1.05
N LYS A 10 2.15 -15.72 -2.28
CA LYS A 10 0.78 -15.29 -2.57
C LYS A 10 -0.24 -16.13 -1.82
N ASN A 11 -0.09 -17.44 -1.83
CA ASN A 11 -1.01 -18.35 -1.15
C ASN A 11 -0.98 -18.19 0.37
N LYS A 12 0.18 -17.88 0.95
CA LYS A 12 0.30 -17.64 2.39
C LYS A 12 -0.38 -16.34 2.83
N ILE A 13 -0.40 -15.34 1.97
CA ILE A 13 -0.96 -14.02 2.30
C ILE A 13 -2.42 -13.93 1.88
N LYS A 14 -2.82 -14.65 0.84
CA LYS A 14 -4.17 -14.60 0.29
C LYS A 14 -5.22 -14.87 1.37
N ASN A 15 -6.18 -13.96 1.47
CA ASN A 15 -7.27 -14.01 2.46
C ASN A 15 -6.79 -13.95 3.92
N ARG A 16 -5.51 -13.59 4.14
CA ARG A 16 -5.01 -13.35 5.49
C ARG A 16 -5.72 -12.16 6.10
N THR A 17 -6.15 -12.31 7.34
CA THR A 17 -6.72 -11.22 8.14
C THR A 17 -5.82 -10.96 9.35
N SER A 18 -5.91 -9.75 9.88
CA SER A 18 -5.17 -9.35 11.08
C SER A 18 -6.10 -9.07 12.24
N ASP A 19 -5.55 -9.01 13.45
CA ASP A 19 -6.26 -8.50 14.61
C ASP A 19 -6.36 -6.97 14.47
N LYS A 20 -7.59 -6.48 14.34
CA LYS A 20 -7.86 -5.05 14.13
C LYS A 20 -8.22 -4.30 15.40
N LYS A 21 -8.08 -4.93 16.56
CA LYS A 21 -8.45 -4.31 17.83
C LYS A 21 -7.71 -3.00 18.09
N ILE A 22 -6.44 -2.93 17.71
CA ILE A 22 -5.63 -1.73 17.83
C ILE A 22 -6.22 -0.54 17.05
N LEU A 23 -6.94 -0.80 15.94
CA LEU A 23 -7.56 0.22 15.10
C LEU A 23 -8.72 0.94 15.79
N GLU A 24 -9.23 0.38 16.88
CA GLU A 24 -10.33 0.97 17.66
C GLU A 24 -9.85 2.06 18.62
N ASN A 25 -8.54 2.23 18.75
CA ASN A 25 -7.96 3.24 19.64
C ASN A 25 -8.15 4.65 19.05
N LYS A 26 -9.05 5.42 19.66
CA LYS A 26 -9.42 6.76 19.18
C LYS A 26 -8.32 7.81 19.37
N ASP A 27 -7.27 7.51 20.12
CA ASP A 27 -6.13 8.41 20.31
C ASP A 27 -5.20 8.43 19.10
N PHE A 28 -5.44 7.56 18.12
CA PHE A 28 -4.61 7.43 16.92
C PHE A 28 -5.40 7.71 15.65
N MET A 29 -4.72 8.28 14.68
CA MET A 29 -5.22 8.40 13.32
C MET A 29 -4.93 7.11 12.56
N VAL A 30 -5.81 6.72 11.65
CA VAL A 30 -5.71 5.45 10.92
C VAL A 30 -5.44 5.70 9.45
N ALA A 31 -4.45 4.98 8.94
CA ALA A 31 -4.08 4.97 7.53
C ALA A 31 -3.98 3.54 7.02
N ALA A 32 -3.99 3.38 5.71
CA ALA A 32 -3.74 2.11 5.05
C ALA A 32 -2.72 2.29 3.93
N VAL A 33 -1.88 1.28 3.73
CA VAL A 33 -0.87 1.28 2.67
C VAL A 33 -0.94 0.00 1.86
N SER A 34 -0.46 0.07 0.63
CA SER A 34 -0.40 -1.06 -0.31
C SER A 34 1.04 -1.46 -0.54
N ILE A 35 1.37 -2.71 -0.25
CA ILE A 35 2.65 -3.32 -0.60
C ILE A 35 2.40 -4.08 -1.90
N LEU A 36 2.68 -3.43 -3.03
CA LEU A 36 2.36 -3.95 -4.36
C LEU A 36 3.58 -4.60 -5.01
N ILE A 37 3.46 -5.88 -5.28
CA ILE A 37 4.48 -6.70 -5.92
C ILE A 37 4.10 -6.85 -7.39
N GLU A 38 5.07 -6.69 -8.29
CA GLU A 38 4.81 -6.90 -9.72
C GLU A 38 4.46 -8.36 -9.99
N LYS A 39 3.30 -8.57 -10.62
CA LYS A 39 2.75 -9.90 -10.87
C LYS A 39 3.70 -10.77 -11.68
N ASP A 40 3.86 -12.01 -11.22
CA ASP A 40 4.65 -13.06 -11.88
C ASP A 40 6.11 -12.67 -12.16
N ASN A 41 6.63 -11.72 -11.42
CA ASN A 41 8.06 -11.37 -11.49
C ASN A 41 8.83 -12.11 -10.38
N PRO A 42 9.78 -13.00 -10.75
CA PRO A 42 10.53 -13.77 -9.76
C PRO A 42 11.45 -12.96 -8.86
N ASP A 43 11.73 -11.70 -9.22
CA ASP A 43 12.56 -10.80 -8.42
C ASP A 43 11.77 -10.04 -7.36
N PHE A 44 10.46 -10.16 -7.35
CA PHE A 44 9.55 -9.51 -6.38
C PHE A 44 9.75 -7.99 -6.28
N PRO A 45 9.80 -7.24 -7.38
CA PRO A 45 9.92 -5.79 -7.24
C PRO A 45 8.69 -5.21 -6.57
N ILE A 46 8.91 -4.34 -5.59
CA ILE A 46 7.87 -3.67 -4.83
C ILE A 46 7.82 -2.20 -5.24
N TYR A 47 6.62 -1.70 -5.45
CA TYR A 47 6.42 -0.30 -5.82
C TYR A 47 6.49 0.60 -4.59
N MET A 48 7.36 1.61 -4.67
CA MET A 48 7.53 2.64 -3.64
C MET A 48 7.32 4.01 -4.25
N ILE A 49 6.82 4.93 -3.47
CA ILE A 49 6.72 6.34 -3.87
C ILE A 49 7.68 7.18 -3.03
N LYS A 50 8.24 8.22 -3.65
CA LYS A 50 8.94 9.28 -2.95
C LYS A 50 7.94 10.41 -2.76
N ARG A 51 7.69 10.80 -1.54
CA ARG A 51 6.70 11.83 -1.22
C ARG A 51 7.13 13.18 -1.78
N ALA A 52 6.17 14.01 -2.17
CA ALA A 52 6.43 15.36 -2.66
C ALA A 52 7.18 16.21 -1.62
N ASN A 53 7.85 17.25 -2.09
CA ASN A 53 8.67 18.12 -1.24
C ASN A 53 7.81 19.13 -0.46
N GLU A 54 6.86 18.59 0.31
CA GLU A 54 6.01 19.40 1.21
C GLU A 54 5.59 18.56 2.42
N GLY A 55 5.39 19.25 3.53
CA GLY A 55 4.92 18.62 4.76
C GLY A 55 6.00 17.89 5.53
N ARG A 56 5.54 17.17 6.56
CA ARG A 56 6.39 16.56 7.58
C ARG A 56 7.29 15.45 7.07
N HIS A 57 6.84 14.67 6.09
CA HIS A 57 7.56 13.53 5.53
C HIS A 57 8.00 13.80 4.09
N ALA A 58 8.33 15.07 3.80
CA ALA A 58 8.77 15.48 2.47
C ALA A 58 9.96 14.67 1.99
N LEU A 59 9.89 14.24 0.72
CA LEU A 59 10.95 13.48 0.03
C LEU A 59 11.31 12.12 0.65
N GLU A 60 10.50 11.61 1.58
CA GLU A 60 10.69 10.27 2.12
C GLU A 60 10.08 9.22 1.20
N TRP A 61 10.72 8.05 1.14
CA TRP A 61 10.18 6.90 0.44
C TRP A 61 9.17 6.17 1.32
N ALA A 62 8.07 5.75 0.70
CA ALA A 62 6.98 5.06 1.39
C ALA A 62 6.23 4.13 0.45
N PHE A 63 5.44 3.22 1.01
CA PHE A 63 4.43 2.49 0.24
C PHE A 63 3.30 3.45 -0.14
N PRO A 64 2.66 3.26 -1.31
CA PRO A 64 1.46 4.02 -1.63
C PRO A 64 0.40 3.83 -0.53
N GLY A 65 -0.25 4.90 -0.14
CA GLY A 65 -1.26 4.85 0.91
C GLY A 65 -1.53 6.20 1.52
N GLY A 66 -2.43 6.22 2.49
CA GLY A 66 -2.79 7.44 3.18
C GLY A 66 -3.87 7.25 4.23
N LYS A 67 -4.36 8.36 4.72
CA LYS A 67 -5.38 8.42 5.76
C LYS A 67 -6.73 7.90 5.28
N THR A 68 -7.41 7.12 6.12
CA THR A 68 -8.79 6.72 5.85
C THR A 68 -9.73 7.93 5.84
N GLU A 69 -10.72 7.88 4.98
CA GLU A 69 -11.75 8.91 4.85
C GLU A 69 -13.13 8.28 4.99
N LYS A 70 -14.13 9.12 5.27
CA LYS A 70 -15.52 8.65 5.47
C LYS A 70 -16.11 7.94 4.26
N ILE A 71 -15.66 8.28 3.06
CA ILE A 71 -16.10 7.65 1.83
C ILE A 71 -15.63 6.20 1.71
N ASP A 72 -14.55 5.85 2.41
CA ASP A 72 -13.99 4.51 2.35
C ASP A 72 -14.88 3.54 3.13
N LYS A 73 -15.26 2.43 2.51
CA LYS A 73 -16.09 1.40 3.16
C LYS A 73 -15.29 0.66 4.23
N ASP A 74 -14.01 0.45 3.95
CA ASP A 74 -13.08 -0.22 4.85
C ASP A 74 -11.66 0.26 4.53
N LEU A 75 -10.67 -0.27 5.24
CA LEU A 75 -9.27 0.13 5.04
C LEU A 75 -8.68 -0.39 3.74
N SER A 76 -9.22 -1.46 3.16
CA SER A 76 -8.78 -1.91 1.84
C SER A 76 -9.19 -0.90 0.77
N ASP A 77 -10.36 -0.29 0.91
CA ASP A 77 -10.78 0.82 0.05
C ASP A 77 -9.83 2.01 0.18
N THR A 78 -9.40 2.32 1.40
CA THR A 78 -8.42 3.39 1.65
C THR A 78 -7.13 3.13 0.90
N ALA A 79 -6.59 1.92 1.03
CA ALA A 79 -5.35 1.55 0.35
C ALA A 79 -5.50 1.64 -1.18
N SER A 80 -6.61 1.15 -1.72
CA SER A 80 -6.87 1.17 -3.15
C SER A 80 -7.08 2.59 -3.69
N ARG A 81 -7.85 3.39 -2.99
CA ARG A 81 -8.11 4.78 -3.37
C ARG A 81 -6.84 5.61 -3.40
N GLU A 82 -6.05 5.54 -2.34
CA GLU A 82 -4.79 6.27 -2.24
C GLU A 82 -3.78 5.81 -3.30
N THR A 83 -3.71 4.52 -3.57
CA THR A 83 -2.84 3.99 -4.63
C THR A 83 -3.25 4.55 -5.99
N ASN A 84 -4.54 4.59 -6.29
CA ASN A 84 -5.04 5.17 -7.53
C ASN A 84 -4.73 6.67 -7.60
N GLU A 85 -4.93 7.41 -6.53
CA GLU A 85 -4.66 8.85 -6.47
C GLU A 85 -3.18 9.16 -6.67
N GLU A 86 -2.29 8.37 -6.09
CA GLU A 86 -0.85 8.65 -6.07
C GLU A 86 -0.11 8.19 -7.33
N ILE A 87 -0.45 7.01 -7.85
CA ILE A 87 0.26 6.43 -9.00
C ILE A 87 -0.64 6.13 -10.20
N GLY A 88 -1.92 6.47 -10.12
CA GLY A 88 -2.83 6.43 -11.28
C GLY A 88 -3.18 5.05 -11.78
N VAL A 89 -2.99 4.02 -10.98
CA VAL A 89 -3.29 2.64 -11.39
C VAL A 89 -4.77 2.37 -11.20
N ASP A 90 -5.42 1.87 -12.25
CA ASP A 90 -6.83 1.47 -12.18
C ASP A 90 -7.01 0.25 -11.28
N LEU A 91 -8.16 0.18 -10.61
CA LEU A 91 -8.51 -0.95 -9.74
C LEU A 91 -8.46 -2.30 -10.45
N LYS A 92 -8.66 -2.33 -11.76
CA LYS A 92 -8.55 -3.56 -12.56
C LYS A 92 -7.13 -4.07 -12.71
N ASP A 93 -6.13 -3.21 -12.51
CA ASP A 93 -4.72 -3.51 -12.73
C ASP A 93 -3.96 -3.92 -11.47
N PHE A 94 -4.61 -3.84 -10.31
CA PHE A 94 -4.02 -4.38 -9.09
C PHE A 94 -5.06 -5.10 -8.23
N THR A 95 -4.58 -6.05 -7.43
CA THR A 95 -5.43 -6.87 -6.57
C THR A 95 -4.77 -7.00 -5.20
N LEU A 96 -5.49 -6.65 -4.16
CA LEU A 96 -5.01 -6.88 -2.79
C LEU A 96 -5.29 -8.33 -2.40
N TRP A 97 -4.28 -9.01 -1.89
CA TRP A 97 -4.37 -10.43 -1.50
C TRP A 97 -4.88 -10.60 -0.08
N GLY A 98 -4.33 -9.82 0.83
CA GLY A 98 -4.61 -9.94 2.25
C GLY A 98 -3.91 -8.84 3.02
N GLU A 99 -4.08 -8.85 4.33
CA GLU A 99 -3.55 -7.83 5.22
C GLU A 99 -2.46 -8.38 6.14
N LEU A 100 -1.51 -7.53 6.47
CA LEU A 100 -0.53 -7.80 7.52
C LEU A 100 -1.00 -7.15 8.83
N GLU A 101 -0.28 -7.37 9.91
CA GLU A 101 -0.64 -6.78 11.18
C GLU A 101 -0.51 -5.26 11.15
N PRO A 102 -1.45 -4.52 11.76
CA PRO A 102 -1.35 -3.07 11.87
C PRO A 102 -0.09 -2.65 12.62
N VAL A 103 0.49 -1.55 12.19
CA VAL A 103 1.72 -0.99 12.77
C VAL A 103 1.43 0.36 13.39
N LYS A 104 1.81 0.51 14.66
CA LYS A 104 1.72 1.78 15.39
C LYS A 104 3.01 2.55 15.18
N THR A 105 2.90 3.79 14.67
CA THR A 105 4.07 4.63 14.48
C THR A 105 4.54 5.24 15.80
N LEU A 106 5.86 5.33 15.99
CA LEU A 106 6.43 5.92 17.20
C LEU A 106 6.37 7.45 17.12
N GLY A 107 5.71 8.05 18.10
CA GLY A 107 5.72 9.50 18.28
C GLY A 107 4.86 10.31 17.30
N THR A 108 4.18 9.69 16.35
CA THR A 108 3.40 10.41 15.33
C THR A 108 1.89 10.22 15.45
N GLY A 109 1.45 9.31 16.30
CA GLY A 109 0.02 9.10 16.58
C GLY A 109 -0.76 8.40 15.47
N TRP A 110 -0.10 7.58 14.64
CA TRP A 110 -0.73 6.84 13.56
C TRP A 110 -0.75 5.35 13.83
N ILE A 111 -1.77 4.69 13.31
CA ILE A 111 -1.83 3.24 13.15
C ILE A 111 -2.02 2.97 11.65
N ILE A 112 -1.16 2.16 11.09
CA ILE A 112 -1.13 1.87 9.65
C ILE A 112 -1.49 0.42 9.41
N GLN A 113 -2.54 0.18 8.61
CA GLN A 113 -2.93 -1.15 8.16
C GLN A 113 -2.27 -1.45 6.82
N PRO A 114 -1.30 -2.38 6.76
CA PRO A 114 -0.70 -2.77 5.48
C PRO A 114 -1.53 -3.84 4.79
N TYR A 115 -1.67 -3.69 3.48
CA TYR A 115 -2.20 -4.72 2.59
C TYR A 115 -1.11 -5.14 1.61
N VAL A 116 -1.07 -6.42 1.29
CA VAL A 116 -0.16 -6.94 0.26
C VAL A 116 -0.98 -7.32 -0.95
N GLY A 117 -0.49 -6.99 -2.13
CA GLY A 117 -1.17 -7.29 -3.36
C GLY A 117 -0.23 -7.36 -4.55
N GLU A 118 -0.82 -7.53 -5.72
CA GLU A 118 -0.06 -7.57 -6.96
C GLU A 118 -0.55 -6.52 -7.94
N ILE A 119 0.37 -6.05 -8.77
CA ILE A 119 0.09 -5.12 -9.85
C ILE A 119 0.57 -5.74 -11.17
N ASN A 120 -0.25 -5.60 -12.21
CA ASN A 120 0.11 -6.09 -13.55
C ASN A 120 1.34 -5.35 -14.06
N LYS A 121 2.33 -6.08 -14.59
CA LYS A 121 3.60 -5.48 -15.02
C LYS A 121 3.46 -4.52 -16.19
N ASN A 122 2.40 -4.60 -16.96
CA ASN A 122 2.11 -3.69 -18.07
C ASN A 122 1.14 -2.59 -17.70
N SER A 123 0.86 -2.40 -16.41
CA SER A 123 -0.03 -1.34 -15.95
C SER A 123 0.52 0.04 -16.30
N PHE A 124 -0.36 0.92 -16.73
CA PHE A 124 -0.02 2.32 -16.94
C PHE A 124 0.06 3.00 -15.57
N ILE A 125 1.24 3.52 -15.26
CA ILE A 125 1.51 4.21 -14.00
C ILE A 125 1.74 5.68 -14.29
N LYS A 126 0.95 6.54 -13.64
CA LYS A 126 1.09 7.98 -13.75
C LYS A 126 1.13 8.60 -12.37
N LYS A 127 2.28 9.15 -12.00
CA LYS A 127 2.41 9.79 -10.69
C LYS A 127 1.59 11.08 -10.61
N ASN A 128 0.96 11.30 -9.46
CA ASN A 128 0.34 12.57 -9.12
C ASN A 128 1.43 13.53 -8.64
N VAL A 129 1.82 14.48 -9.49
CA VAL A 129 2.96 15.37 -9.24
C VAL A 129 2.79 16.26 -8.00
N GLU A 130 1.56 16.44 -7.52
CA GLU A 130 1.31 17.21 -6.30
C GLU A 130 1.63 16.43 -5.03
N GLU A 131 1.53 15.10 -5.08
CA GLU A 131 1.71 14.22 -3.92
C GLU A 131 2.97 13.36 -4.01
N VAL A 132 3.45 13.10 -5.22
CA VAL A 132 4.51 12.11 -5.49
C VAL A 132 5.61 12.74 -6.33
N GLU A 133 6.81 12.76 -5.79
CA GLU A 133 8.02 13.24 -6.48
C GLU A 133 8.54 12.19 -7.46
N ASP A 134 8.56 10.92 -7.05
CA ASP A 134 9.12 9.83 -7.84
C ASP A 134 8.49 8.49 -7.47
N ILE A 135 8.61 7.52 -8.37
CA ILE A 135 8.14 6.14 -8.19
C ILE A 135 9.31 5.21 -8.50
N ALA A 136 9.51 4.22 -7.66
CA ALA A 136 10.55 3.21 -7.88
C ALA A 136 10.00 1.79 -7.67
N LYS A 137 10.63 0.85 -8.34
CA LYS A 137 10.47 -0.59 -8.09
C LYS A 137 11.74 -1.09 -7.42
N ILE A 138 11.60 -1.61 -6.24
CA ILE A 138 12.74 -2.06 -5.45
C ILE A 138 12.70 -3.56 -5.25
#